data_23a3b54d062e1c88a28292312d930a81
#
_entry.id   23a3b54d062e1c88a28292312d930a81
#
_cell.length_a   1.000
_cell.length_b   1.000
_cell.length_c   1.000
_cell.angle_alpha   90.00
_cell.angle_beta   90.00
_cell.angle_gamma   90.00
#
_symmetry.space_group_name_H-M   'P 1'
#
loop_
_entity.id
_entity.type
_entity.pdbx_description
1 polymer ?
#
loop_
_entity_poly.entity_id
_entity_poly.type
_entity_poly.pdbx_seq_one_letter_code
_entity_poly.pdbx_strand_id
1 'polypeptide(L)'
;TQPGNAIVQAADALATGAIVAVKGLGGFHLACDARNADAITRLRHRKRRPSKPFALMGTQAMIAQHAKVCPQAAERLSAPAAPIMVLPMAGTPLPMAIAPGQDTLGWMLPYTPLHHLLIEVFGGPLVMTSGNVSGEPQVIGNKEARVKLRNFVDGYLMHDREIVRRLDDSVERITPEGPMILRRARGQVPGTLPLPKGFADGPQILAFGGQMKSALCLTKDDRALLSHHLGDLEDRLS
;
A
#
# COMPACT_ATOMS: atom_id res chain seq x y z
N THR A 1 12.06 4.53 -25.94
CA THR A 1 10.66 4.96 -25.79
C THR A 1 10.66 6.37 -25.23
N GLN A 2 9.92 7.31 -25.83
CA GLN A 2 9.80 8.68 -25.33
C GLN A 2 9.10 8.67 -23.96
N PRO A 3 9.51 9.48 -22.96
CA PRO A 3 8.97 9.45 -21.60
C PRO A 3 7.45 9.61 -21.52
N GLY A 4 6.84 10.46 -22.32
CA GLY A 4 5.38 10.65 -22.38
C GLY A 4 4.60 9.44 -22.91
N ASN A 5 5.25 8.56 -23.65
CA ASN A 5 4.63 7.36 -24.23
C ASN A 5 4.58 6.18 -23.22
N ALA A 6 5.47 6.13 -22.21
CA ALA A 6 5.54 5.01 -21.28
C ALA A 6 4.31 4.92 -20.35
N ILE A 7 3.76 6.06 -19.93
CA ILE A 7 2.57 6.10 -19.06
C ILE A 7 1.33 5.67 -19.86
N VAL A 8 1.20 6.17 -21.09
CA VAL A 8 0.11 5.78 -22.01
C VAL A 8 0.18 4.29 -22.31
N GLN A 9 1.35 3.76 -22.67
CA GLN A 9 1.55 2.34 -22.93
C GLN A 9 1.21 1.47 -21.70
N ALA A 10 1.56 1.93 -20.48
CA ALA A 10 1.20 1.23 -19.26
C ALA A 10 -0.31 1.26 -19.01
N ALA A 11 -0.97 2.39 -19.24
CA ALA A 11 -2.42 2.53 -19.12
C ALA A 11 -3.15 1.64 -20.14
N ASP A 12 -2.71 1.62 -21.40
CA ASP A 12 -3.25 0.75 -22.44
C ASP A 12 -3.09 -0.73 -22.10
N ALA A 13 -1.92 -1.12 -21.58
CA ALA A 13 -1.68 -2.50 -21.13
C ALA A 13 -2.62 -2.87 -19.97
N LEU A 14 -2.79 -1.98 -18.98
CA LEU A 14 -3.73 -2.19 -17.87
C LEU A 14 -5.18 -2.33 -18.38
N ALA A 15 -5.60 -1.50 -19.35
CA ALA A 15 -6.93 -1.54 -19.96
C ALA A 15 -7.20 -2.87 -20.69
N THR A 16 -6.18 -3.48 -21.28
CA THR A 16 -6.27 -4.83 -21.89
C THR A 16 -6.14 -5.96 -20.86
N GLY A 17 -6.07 -5.63 -19.57
CA GLY A 17 -6.05 -6.59 -18.47
C GLY A 17 -4.63 -7.06 -18.08
N ALA A 18 -3.57 -6.43 -18.55
CA ALA A 18 -2.22 -6.75 -18.11
C ALA A 18 -1.98 -6.43 -16.63
N ILE A 19 -0.99 -7.09 -16.06
CA ILE A 19 -0.44 -6.80 -14.73
C ILE A 19 0.88 -6.06 -14.93
N VAL A 20 1.00 -4.85 -14.38
CA VAL A 20 2.16 -3.97 -14.56
C VAL A 20 2.87 -3.75 -13.23
N ALA A 21 4.19 -3.90 -13.20
CA ALA A 21 5.00 -3.46 -12.06
C ALA A 21 5.21 -1.94 -12.16
N VAL A 22 4.71 -1.20 -11.18
CA VAL A 22 4.83 0.25 -11.09
C VAL A 22 5.80 0.62 -9.98
N LYS A 23 6.84 1.39 -10.29
CA LYS A 23 7.81 1.84 -9.29
C LYS A 23 7.20 2.95 -8.44
N GLY A 24 7.05 2.70 -7.15
CA GLY A 24 6.54 3.66 -6.16
C GLY A 24 7.63 4.44 -5.44
N LEU A 25 7.30 4.97 -4.26
CA LEU A 25 8.20 5.72 -3.40
C LEU A 25 9.05 4.83 -2.50
N GLY A 26 8.47 3.79 -1.90
CA GLY A 26 9.10 2.87 -0.95
C GLY A 26 9.33 1.47 -1.50
N GLY A 27 8.91 1.19 -2.72
CA GLY A 27 9.02 -0.10 -3.40
C GLY A 27 8.18 -0.15 -4.66
N PHE A 28 8.23 -1.30 -5.33
CA PHE A 28 7.37 -1.56 -6.48
C PHE A 28 5.98 -2.00 -6.05
N HIS A 29 4.98 -1.64 -6.84
CA HIS A 29 3.63 -2.18 -6.77
C HIS A 29 3.34 -3.07 -7.97
N LEU A 30 2.48 -4.06 -7.79
CA LEU A 30 1.85 -4.79 -8.90
C LEU A 30 0.47 -4.20 -9.11
N ALA A 31 0.25 -3.64 -10.30
CA ALA A 31 -0.99 -2.98 -10.67
C ALA A 31 -1.78 -3.79 -11.69
N CYS A 32 -3.11 -3.81 -11.57
CA CYS A 32 -4.04 -4.24 -12.62
C CYS A 32 -5.36 -3.45 -12.48
N ASP A 33 -6.20 -3.47 -13.53
CA ASP A 33 -7.53 -2.85 -13.48
C ASP A 33 -8.37 -3.49 -12.37
N ALA A 34 -8.82 -2.68 -11.41
CA ALA A 34 -9.64 -3.13 -10.30
C ALA A 34 -11.06 -3.59 -10.72
N ARG A 35 -11.48 -3.29 -11.95
CA ARG A 35 -12.77 -3.71 -12.52
C ARG A 35 -12.66 -5.04 -13.28
N ASN A 36 -11.45 -5.50 -13.59
CA ASN A 36 -11.19 -6.70 -14.38
C ASN A 36 -11.00 -7.93 -13.47
N ALA A 37 -12.05 -8.75 -13.33
CA ALA A 37 -12.02 -9.94 -12.47
C ALA A 37 -10.95 -10.96 -12.87
N ASP A 38 -10.69 -11.13 -14.18
CA ASP A 38 -9.71 -12.09 -14.69
C ASP A 38 -8.28 -11.62 -14.38
N ALA A 39 -7.99 -10.32 -14.53
CA ALA A 39 -6.69 -9.75 -14.18
C ALA A 39 -6.40 -9.91 -12.68
N ILE A 40 -7.40 -9.64 -11.82
CA ILE A 40 -7.30 -9.80 -10.37
C ILE A 40 -7.07 -11.27 -9.99
N THR A 41 -7.80 -12.19 -10.61
CA THR A 41 -7.66 -13.63 -10.37
C THR A 41 -6.27 -14.12 -10.77
N ARG A 42 -5.78 -13.70 -11.95
CA ARG A 42 -4.39 -14.01 -12.38
C ARG A 42 -3.37 -13.45 -11.42
N LEU A 43 -3.54 -12.21 -10.94
CA LEU A 43 -2.64 -11.61 -9.96
C LEU A 43 -2.62 -12.41 -8.65
N ARG A 44 -3.79 -12.85 -8.15
CA ARG A 44 -3.88 -13.72 -6.97
C ARG A 44 -3.12 -15.02 -7.16
N HIS A 45 -3.34 -15.67 -8.30
CA HIS A 45 -2.68 -16.92 -8.62
C HIS A 45 -1.16 -16.75 -8.70
N ARG A 46 -0.68 -15.76 -9.48
CA ARG A 46 0.75 -15.46 -9.62
C ARG A 46 1.41 -15.14 -8.27
N LYS A 47 0.72 -14.36 -7.38
CA LYS A 47 1.22 -14.03 -6.04
C LYS A 47 1.02 -15.14 -5.00
N ARG A 48 0.35 -16.23 -5.33
CA ARG A 48 -0.05 -17.27 -4.37
C ARG A 48 -0.73 -16.68 -3.13
N ARG A 49 -1.65 -15.75 -3.36
CA ARG A 49 -2.31 -14.97 -2.31
C ARG A 49 -3.83 -15.20 -2.36
N PRO A 50 -4.33 -16.34 -1.80
CA PRO A 50 -5.71 -16.78 -2.01
C PRO A 50 -6.75 -15.86 -1.39
N SER A 51 -6.53 -15.35 -0.18
CA SER A 51 -7.57 -14.66 0.60
C SER A 51 -7.22 -13.24 1.05
N LYS A 52 -5.92 -12.91 1.22
CA LYS A 52 -5.52 -11.60 1.75
C LYS A 52 -5.97 -10.46 0.80
N PRO A 53 -6.70 -9.42 1.28
CA PRO A 53 -7.19 -8.32 0.44
C PRO A 53 -6.10 -7.59 -0.32
N PHE A 54 -6.41 -7.10 -1.50
CA PHE A 54 -5.59 -6.16 -2.25
C PHE A 54 -5.96 -4.72 -1.90
N ALA A 55 -4.98 -3.83 -1.84
CA ALA A 55 -5.20 -2.41 -1.77
C ALA A 55 -5.55 -1.86 -3.17
N LEU A 56 -6.34 -0.81 -3.18
CA LEU A 56 -6.81 -0.10 -4.36
C LEU A 56 -6.27 1.33 -4.35
N MET A 57 -6.02 1.86 -5.54
CA MET A 57 -5.66 3.25 -5.75
C MET A 57 -6.63 3.91 -6.73
N GLY A 58 -7.10 5.10 -6.39
CA GLY A 58 -7.99 5.91 -7.24
C GLY A 58 -8.11 7.32 -6.72
N THR A 59 -8.75 8.19 -7.48
CA THR A 59 -9.12 9.54 -7.02
C THR A 59 -10.22 9.48 -5.96
N GLN A 60 -10.43 10.56 -5.21
CA GLN A 60 -11.55 10.62 -4.26
C GLN A 60 -12.91 10.34 -4.93
N ALA A 61 -13.11 10.86 -6.14
CA ALA A 61 -14.33 10.61 -6.91
C ALA A 61 -14.51 9.12 -7.26
N MET A 62 -13.43 8.44 -7.66
CA MET A 62 -13.47 6.99 -7.92
C MET A 62 -13.77 6.21 -6.63
N ILE A 63 -13.11 6.56 -5.51
CA ILE A 63 -13.32 5.89 -4.21
C ILE A 63 -14.79 6.01 -3.78
N ALA A 64 -15.39 7.20 -3.90
CA ALA A 64 -16.77 7.45 -3.52
C ALA A 64 -17.82 6.65 -4.33
N GLN A 65 -17.43 6.16 -5.52
CA GLN A 65 -18.30 5.26 -6.32
C GLN A 65 -18.37 3.84 -5.76
N HIS A 66 -17.39 3.42 -4.95
CA HIS A 66 -17.21 2.04 -4.51
C HIS A 66 -17.18 1.84 -3.00
N ALA A 67 -17.08 2.92 -2.24
CA ALA A 67 -16.91 2.87 -0.79
C ALA A 67 -17.64 4.02 -0.08
N LYS A 68 -18.04 3.78 1.17
CA LYS A 68 -18.60 4.81 2.04
C LYS A 68 -17.45 5.63 2.65
N VAL A 69 -17.34 6.90 2.24
CA VAL A 69 -16.31 7.83 2.71
C VAL A 69 -16.94 8.85 3.65
N CYS A 70 -16.65 8.76 4.94
CA CYS A 70 -17.05 9.80 5.90
C CYS A 70 -16.04 10.97 5.89
N PRO A 71 -16.39 12.16 6.42
CA PRO A 71 -15.51 13.33 6.42
C PRO A 71 -14.11 13.06 7.02
N GLN A 72 -14.06 12.34 8.15
CA GLN A 72 -12.79 11.96 8.78
C GLN A 72 -11.94 11.04 7.88
N ALA A 73 -12.58 10.09 7.16
CA ALA A 73 -11.87 9.22 6.22
C ALA A 73 -11.31 10.02 5.02
N ALA A 74 -12.07 10.99 4.51
CA ALA A 74 -11.64 11.86 3.42
C ALA A 74 -10.43 12.72 3.84
N GLU A 75 -10.45 13.26 5.05
CA GLU A 75 -9.33 14.01 5.63
C GLU A 75 -8.08 13.12 5.74
N ARG A 76 -8.22 11.89 6.29
CA ARG A 76 -7.10 10.96 6.44
C ARG A 76 -6.54 10.50 5.10
N LEU A 77 -7.39 10.19 4.12
CA LEU A 77 -6.96 9.86 2.75
C LEU A 77 -6.08 10.95 2.14
N SER A 78 -6.42 12.23 2.40
CA SER A 78 -5.72 13.40 1.84
C SER A 78 -4.51 13.83 2.69
N ALA A 79 -4.27 13.20 3.84
CA ALA A 79 -3.13 13.53 4.69
C ALA A 79 -1.79 13.22 3.98
N PRO A 80 -0.69 13.94 4.32
CA PRO A 80 0.62 13.70 3.72
C PRO A 80 1.14 12.26 3.86
N ALA A 81 0.65 11.52 4.87
CA ALA A 81 0.94 10.10 5.05
C ALA A 81 0.33 9.23 3.94
N ALA A 82 -0.71 9.73 3.26
CA ALA A 82 -1.46 9.03 2.20
C ALA A 82 -1.70 7.54 2.53
N PRO A 83 -2.38 7.23 3.65
CA PRO A 83 -2.52 5.86 4.13
C PRO A 83 -3.47 5.06 3.24
N ILE A 84 -3.40 3.74 3.36
CA ILE A 84 -4.48 2.86 2.93
C ILE A 84 -5.60 2.96 3.98
N MET A 85 -6.74 3.51 3.59
CA MET A 85 -7.95 3.57 4.42
C MET A 85 -8.81 2.34 4.18
N VAL A 86 -9.13 1.60 5.24
CA VAL A 86 -10.09 0.49 5.19
C VAL A 86 -11.50 1.07 5.28
N LEU A 87 -12.24 1.02 4.18
CA LEU A 87 -13.55 1.65 4.02
C LEU A 87 -14.64 0.60 3.75
N PRO A 88 -15.86 0.75 4.32
CA PRO A 88 -16.99 -0.10 3.98
C PRO A 88 -17.33 -0.02 2.49
N MET A 89 -17.62 -1.15 1.88
CA MET A 89 -18.09 -1.23 0.48
C MET A 89 -19.43 -0.52 0.35
N ALA A 90 -19.61 0.23 -0.74
CA ALA A 90 -20.85 0.90 -1.08
C ALA A 90 -20.90 1.21 -2.58
N GLY A 91 -22.08 1.55 -3.09
CA GLY A 91 -22.24 1.96 -4.48
C GLY A 91 -21.99 0.84 -5.48
N THR A 92 -21.24 1.12 -6.55
CA THR A 92 -20.96 0.16 -7.62
C THR A 92 -20.00 -0.94 -7.14
N PRO A 93 -20.42 -2.22 -7.19
CA PRO A 93 -19.56 -3.30 -6.72
C PRO A 93 -18.33 -3.50 -7.61
N LEU A 94 -17.20 -3.81 -6.96
CA LEU A 94 -16.00 -4.32 -7.61
C LEU A 94 -15.91 -5.84 -7.47
N PRO A 95 -15.09 -6.53 -8.29
CA PRO A 95 -14.95 -7.98 -8.22
C PRO A 95 -14.60 -8.47 -6.81
N MET A 96 -15.33 -9.45 -6.30
CA MET A 96 -15.13 -10.05 -4.97
C MET A 96 -13.70 -10.58 -4.77
N ALA A 97 -13.02 -10.90 -5.87
CA ALA A 97 -11.64 -11.33 -5.85
C ALA A 97 -10.65 -10.26 -5.33
N ILE A 98 -11.03 -8.99 -5.17
CA ILE A 98 -10.20 -7.96 -4.52
C ILE A 98 -10.07 -8.22 -3.02
N ALA A 99 -11.16 -8.55 -2.35
CA ALA A 99 -11.20 -8.77 -0.90
C ALA A 99 -12.17 -9.92 -0.56
N PRO A 100 -11.78 -11.19 -0.81
CA PRO A 100 -12.66 -12.33 -0.60
C PRO A 100 -13.19 -12.42 0.83
N GLY A 101 -14.51 -12.51 0.99
CA GLY A 101 -15.17 -12.63 2.28
C GLY A 101 -15.12 -11.38 3.15
N GLN A 102 -14.77 -10.22 2.59
CA GLN A 102 -14.75 -8.94 3.31
C GLN A 102 -15.89 -8.04 2.81
N ASP A 103 -16.37 -7.18 3.69
CA ASP A 103 -17.32 -6.08 3.41
C ASP A 103 -16.64 -4.71 3.30
N THR A 104 -15.31 -4.71 3.36
CA THR A 104 -14.47 -3.51 3.32
C THR A 104 -13.40 -3.60 2.24
N LEU A 105 -12.98 -2.45 1.72
CA LEU A 105 -11.88 -2.31 0.77
C LEU A 105 -10.80 -1.36 1.32
N GLY A 106 -9.54 -1.69 1.08
CA GLY A 106 -8.42 -0.81 1.40
C GLY A 106 -8.14 0.14 0.24
N TRP A 107 -8.35 1.45 0.44
CA TRP A 107 -8.18 2.49 -0.57
C TRP A 107 -7.06 3.46 -0.23
N MET A 108 -6.30 3.91 -1.23
CA MET A 108 -5.35 5.00 -1.11
C MET A 108 -5.46 5.96 -2.30
N LEU A 109 -5.11 7.22 -2.08
CA LEU A 109 -4.95 8.19 -3.15
C LEU A 109 -3.59 7.99 -3.85
N PRO A 110 -3.44 8.44 -5.11
CA PRO A 110 -2.14 8.63 -5.73
C PRO A 110 -1.26 9.53 -4.85
N TYR A 111 -0.01 9.14 -4.59
CA TYR A 111 0.90 9.88 -3.71
C TYR A 111 2.28 10.14 -4.35
N THR A 112 2.45 9.77 -5.61
CA THR A 112 3.61 10.16 -6.42
C THR A 112 3.14 10.78 -7.74
N PRO A 113 3.95 11.64 -8.37
CA PRO A 113 3.60 12.17 -9.69
C PRO A 113 3.28 11.08 -10.72
N LEU A 114 4.03 9.97 -10.69
CA LEU A 114 3.79 8.83 -11.57
C LEU A 114 2.42 8.18 -11.34
N HIS A 115 2.00 8.05 -10.08
CA HIS A 115 0.67 7.51 -9.75
C HIS A 115 -0.45 8.42 -10.24
N HIS A 116 -0.31 9.75 -10.05
CA HIS A 116 -1.29 10.72 -10.54
C HIS A 116 -1.46 10.64 -12.05
N LEU A 117 -0.36 10.70 -12.78
CA LEU A 117 -0.37 10.62 -14.26
C LEU A 117 -0.94 9.29 -14.75
N LEU A 118 -0.59 8.17 -14.10
CA LEU A 118 -1.09 6.85 -14.48
C LEU A 118 -2.60 6.74 -14.25
N ILE A 119 -3.11 7.17 -13.08
CA ILE A 119 -4.54 7.12 -12.76
C ILE A 119 -5.34 8.05 -13.68
N GLU A 120 -4.80 9.24 -13.99
CA GLU A 120 -5.43 10.19 -14.90
C GLU A 120 -5.57 9.61 -16.30
N VAL A 121 -4.50 9.07 -16.88
CA VAL A 121 -4.50 8.48 -18.23
C VAL A 121 -5.34 7.21 -18.29
N PHE A 122 -5.28 6.35 -17.25
CA PHE A 122 -6.03 5.10 -17.20
C PHE A 122 -7.53 5.31 -17.00
N GLY A 123 -7.94 6.35 -16.27
CA GLY A 123 -9.34 6.72 -16.06
C GLY A 123 -10.15 5.77 -15.19
N GLY A 124 -9.51 4.99 -14.31
CA GLY A 124 -10.20 4.03 -13.44
C GLY A 124 -9.40 3.63 -12.20
N PRO A 125 -10.03 2.91 -11.26
CA PRO A 125 -9.34 2.41 -10.08
C PRO A 125 -8.39 1.25 -10.43
N LEU A 126 -7.22 1.24 -9.79
CA LEU A 126 -6.23 0.18 -9.93
C LEU A 126 -6.09 -0.63 -8.64
N VAL A 127 -5.94 -1.94 -8.75
CA VAL A 127 -5.29 -2.73 -7.70
C VAL A 127 -3.84 -2.25 -7.62
N MET A 128 -3.36 -2.02 -6.40
CA MET A 128 -1.97 -1.63 -6.11
C MET A 128 -1.46 -2.44 -4.92
N THR A 129 -0.92 -3.62 -5.18
CA THR A 129 -0.35 -4.47 -4.13
C THR A 129 1.17 -4.44 -4.15
N SER A 130 1.82 -4.71 -3.01
CA SER A 130 3.28 -4.71 -2.89
C SER A 130 3.96 -5.61 -3.94
N GLY A 131 5.02 -5.11 -4.57
CA GLY A 131 5.84 -5.83 -5.53
C GLY A 131 6.89 -6.69 -4.83
N ASN A 132 6.47 -7.86 -4.35
CA ASN A 132 7.34 -8.84 -3.69
C ASN A 132 6.89 -10.26 -3.98
N VAL A 133 7.81 -11.21 -3.89
CA VAL A 133 7.46 -12.62 -3.71
C VAL A 133 6.82 -12.78 -2.32
N SER A 134 5.88 -13.70 -2.17
CA SER A 134 5.21 -13.92 -0.88
C SER A 134 6.24 -14.26 0.20
N GLY A 135 6.20 -13.53 1.32
CA GLY A 135 7.16 -13.67 2.42
C GLY A 135 8.46 -12.87 2.24
N GLU A 136 8.78 -12.36 1.06
CA GLU A 136 9.98 -11.53 0.87
C GLU A 136 9.70 -10.03 1.07
N PRO A 137 10.74 -9.23 1.38
CA PRO A 137 10.66 -7.78 1.38
C PRO A 137 10.29 -7.22 0.00
N GLN A 138 9.62 -6.06 -0.02
CA GLN A 138 9.25 -5.37 -1.26
C GLN A 138 10.48 -5.02 -2.10
N VAL A 139 10.40 -5.26 -3.41
CA VAL A 139 11.47 -4.94 -4.36
C VAL A 139 11.63 -3.43 -4.52
N ILE A 140 12.87 -2.93 -4.51
CA ILE A 140 13.18 -1.50 -4.68
C ILE A 140 14.07 -1.18 -5.89
N GLY A 141 14.91 -2.12 -6.31
CA GLY A 141 15.86 -1.93 -7.41
C GLY A 141 15.26 -2.28 -8.78
N ASN A 142 15.56 -1.46 -9.81
CA ASN A 142 15.06 -1.71 -11.18
C ASN A 142 15.57 -3.06 -11.76
N LYS A 143 16.84 -3.41 -11.52
CA LYS A 143 17.42 -4.68 -11.97
C LYS A 143 16.79 -5.84 -11.20
N GLU A 144 16.66 -5.71 -9.89
CA GLU A 144 16.02 -6.69 -9.02
C GLU A 144 14.56 -6.94 -9.44
N ALA A 145 13.80 -5.87 -9.74
CA ALA A 145 12.41 -5.98 -10.21
C ALA A 145 12.29 -6.83 -11.47
N ARG A 146 13.17 -6.63 -12.46
CA ARG A 146 13.18 -7.39 -13.70
C ARG A 146 13.46 -8.90 -13.48
N VAL A 147 14.22 -9.24 -12.44
CA VAL A 147 14.52 -10.63 -12.10
C VAL A 147 13.40 -11.24 -11.26
N LYS A 148 13.08 -10.61 -10.12
CA LYS A 148 12.16 -11.16 -9.13
C LYS A 148 10.69 -11.08 -9.54
N LEU A 149 10.28 -10.02 -10.25
CA LEU A 149 8.88 -9.80 -10.60
C LEU A 149 8.47 -10.30 -11.98
N ARG A 150 9.40 -10.83 -12.79
CA ARG A 150 9.14 -11.25 -14.18
C ARG A 150 7.98 -12.24 -14.35
N ASN A 151 7.79 -13.13 -13.37
CA ASN A 151 6.74 -14.14 -13.42
C ASN A 151 5.39 -13.64 -12.91
N PHE A 152 5.36 -12.43 -12.35
CA PHE A 152 4.15 -11.81 -11.78
C PHE A 152 3.51 -10.79 -12.71
N VAL A 153 4.30 -10.18 -13.62
CA VAL A 153 3.89 -9.03 -14.42
C VAL A 153 4.08 -9.25 -15.91
N ASP A 154 3.32 -8.50 -16.68
CA ASP A 154 3.36 -8.49 -18.14
C ASP A 154 4.17 -7.26 -18.65
N GLY A 155 4.41 -6.27 -17.78
CA GLY A 155 5.17 -5.06 -18.09
C GLY A 155 5.68 -4.32 -16.87
N TYR A 156 6.48 -3.27 -17.14
CA TYR A 156 7.09 -2.44 -16.08
C TYR A 156 6.95 -0.96 -16.42
N LEU A 157 6.47 -0.19 -15.46
CA LEU A 157 6.52 1.28 -15.48
C LEU A 157 7.51 1.74 -14.39
N MET A 158 8.69 2.18 -14.81
CA MET A 158 9.81 2.48 -13.93
C MET A 158 10.36 3.87 -14.22
N HIS A 159 11.01 4.44 -13.21
CA HIS A 159 11.83 5.64 -13.32
C HIS A 159 13.26 5.34 -12.81
N ASP A 160 14.20 6.23 -13.09
CA ASP A 160 15.62 6.11 -12.75
C ASP A 160 15.95 6.53 -11.30
N ARG A 161 15.08 7.32 -10.65
CA ARG A 161 15.26 7.71 -9.25
C ARG A 161 15.33 6.46 -8.37
N GLU A 162 16.40 6.35 -7.57
CA GLU A 162 16.57 5.24 -6.64
C GLU A 162 15.57 5.31 -5.46
N ILE A 163 15.15 4.13 -5.00
CA ILE A 163 14.44 3.97 -3.73
C ILE A 163 15.50 3.63 -2.68
N VAL A 164 15.83 4.61 -1.84
CA VAL A 164 16.92 4.48 -0.86
C VAL A 164 16.54 3.54 0.30
N ARG A 165 15.25 3.49 0.66
CA ARG A 165 14.75 2.69 1.78
C ARG A 165 13.40 2.08 1.45
N ARG A 166 13.24 0.80 1.80
CA ARG A 166 11.93 0.13 1.75
C ARG A 166 10.98 0.81 2.71
N LEU A 167 9.75 1.02 2.27
CA LEU A 167 8.73 1.67 3.07
C LEU A 167 7.36 1.19 2.64
N ASP A 168 6.68 0.48 3.54
CA ASP A 168 5.32 0.03 3.31
C ASP A 168 4.31 1.18 3.47
N ASP A 169 3.11 0.96 2.98
CA ASP A 169 1.99 1.88 3.17
C ASP A 169 1.42 1.73 4.59
N SER A 170 1.14 2.85 5.26
CA SER A 170 0.35 2.87 6.49
C SER A 170 -1.07 2.39 6.20
N VAL A 171 -1.71 1.74 7.18
CA VAL A 171 -3.09 1.28 7.08
C VAL A 171 -3.88 1.85 8.23
N GLU A 172 -5.02 2.46 7.93
CA GLU A 172 -5.90 3.11 8.91
C GLU A 172 -7.36 2.73 8.67
N ARG A 173 -8.17 2.87 9.70
CA ARG A 173 -9.62 2.81 9.62
C ARG A 173 -10.25 3.84 10.54
N ILE A 174 -11.49 4.20 10.29
CA ILE A 174 -12.28 4.98 11.23
C ILE A 174 -13.08 4.05 12.13
N THR A 175 -13.00 4.28 13.44
CA THR A 175 -13.82 3.64 14.47
C THR A 175 -14.74 4.67 15.13
N PRO A 176 -15.69 4.27 15.96
CA PRO A 176 -16.51 5.20 16.72
C PRO A 176 -15.69 6.18 17.58
N GLU A 177 -14.51 5.74 18.06
CA GLU A 177 -13.58 6.54 18.89
C GLU A 177 -12.66 7.44 18.03
N GLY A 178 -12.71 7.32 16.70
CA GLY A 178 -11.91 8.11 15.77
C GLY A 178 -10.97 7.26 14.90
N PRO A 179 -9.96 7.89 14.29
CA PRO A 179 -9.00 7.21 13.42
C PRO A 179 -8.14 6.21 14.18
N MET A 180 -8.09 4.97 13.73
CA MET A 180 -7.25 3.90 14.28
C MET A 180 -6.18 3.50 13.25
N ILE A 181 -4.92 3.52 13.68
CA ILE A 181 -3.79 3.06 12.87
C ILE A 181 -3.64 1.55 13.05
N LEU A 182 -3.87 0.78 11.98
CA LEU A 182 -3.70 -0.68 11.96
C LEU A 182 -2.26 -1.10 11.63
N ARG A 183 -1.57 -0.25 10.86
CA ARG A 183 -0.14 -0.41 10.53
C ARG A 183 0.52 0.96 10.44
N ARG A 184 1.56 1.16 11.25
CA ARG A 184 2.41 2.35 11.19
C ARG A 184 3.53 2.12 10.18
N ALA A 185 3.57 2.93 9.13
CA ALA A 185 4.60 2.88 8.10
C ALA A 185 4.78 4.27 7.46
N ARG A 186 4.75 4.40 6.16
CA ARG A 186 4.95 5.66 5.45
C ARG A 186 4.11 6.80 6.03
N GLY A 187 4.77 7.92 6.32
CA GLY A 187 4.18 9.15 6.86
C GLY A 187 3.81 9.11 8.35
N GLN A 188 3.83 7.92 8.97
CA GLN A 188 3.56 7.75 10.40
C GLN A 188 4.85 7.49 11.20
N VAL A 189 5.89 6.95 10.56
CA VAL A 189 7.21 6.76 11.14
C VAL A 189 8.22 7.65 10.40
N PRO A 190 9.21 8.22 11.10
CA PRO A 190 9.64 7.99 12.49
C PRO A 190 8.90 8.88 13.53
N GLY A 191 7.70 9.33 13.24
CA GLY A 191 6.93 10.17 14.17
C GLY A 191 6.83 9.55 15.57
N THR A 192 6.98 10.36 16.60
CA THR A 192 6.88 9.93 18.00
C THR A 192 5.45 10.04 18.50
N LEU A 193 5.11 9.25 19.51
CA LEU A 193 3.85 9.34 20.23
C LEU A 193 4.12 9.90 21.65
N PRO A 194 3.26 10.78 22.18
CA PRO A 194 3.39 11.19 23.57
C PRO A 194 3.09 10.02 24.50
N LEU A 195 3.83 9.89 25.57
CA LEU A 195 3.50 8.96 26.64
C LEU A 195 2.31 9.49 27.46
N PRO A 196 1.47 8.62 28.03
CA PRO A 196 0.43 9.02 28.95
C PRO A 196 1.03 9.74 30.18
N LYS A 197 0.23 10.60 30.83
CA LYS A 197 0.63 11.25 32.08
C LYS A 197 1.08 10.22 33.11
N GLY A 198 2.19 10.49 33.81
CA GLY A 198 2.78 9.64 34.82
C GLY A 198 3.82 8.64 34.31
N PHE A 199 4.08 8.60 32.98
CA PHE A 199 5.11 7.75 32.39
C PHE A 199 6.33 8.49 31.89
N ALA A 200 6.32 9.82 31.90
CA ALA A 200 7.42 10.67 31.37
C ALA A 200 8.72 10.50 32.17
N ASP A 201 8.62 10.30 33.49
CA ASP A 201 9.76 10.14 34.39
C ASP A 201 10.21 8.68 34.58
N GLY A 202 9.61 7.78 33.80
CA GLY A 202 9.96 6.36 33.84
C GLY A 202 11.31 6.04 33.20
N PRO A 203 11.84 4.84 33.41
CA PRO A 203 13.08 4.40 32.77
C PRO A 203 12.90 4.35 31.26
N GLN A 204 14.01 4.54 30.50
CA GLN A 204 14.03 4.30 29.07
C GLN A 204 13.86 2.79 28.82
N ILE A 205 12.85 2.43 28.03
CA ILE A 205 12.50 1.04 27.75
C ILE A 205 12.60 0.77 26.26
N LEU A 206 13.33 -0.27 25.89
CA LEU A 206 13.31 -0.82 24.55
C LEU A 206 12.43 -2.07 24.55
N ALA A 207 11.30 -1.99 23.82
CA ALA A 207 10.37 -3.10 23.67
C ALA A 207 10.44 -3.68 22.26
N PHE A 208 10.32 -5.00 22.17
CA PHE A 208 10.28 -5.75 20.91
C PHE A 208 8.87 -6.28 20.68
N GLY A 209 8.39 -6.16 19.45
CA GLY A 209 7.11 -6.72 19.03
C GLY A 209 7.15 -8.24 18.88
N GLY A 210 5.99 -8.82 18.63
CA GLY A 210 5.86 -10.25 18.35
C GLY A 210 6.50 -10.67 17.04
N GLN A 211 6.48 -11.98 16.77
CA GLN A 211 7.14 -12.61 15.62
C GLN A 211 6.61 -12.12 14.26
N MET A 212 5.29 -11.99 14.14
CA MET A 212 4.64 -11.52 12.89
C MET A 212 4.60 -10.00 12.86
N LYS A 213 5.10 -9.42 11.78
CA LYS A 213 5.15 -7.95 11.57
C LYS A 213 5.75 -7.22 12.78
N SER A 214 6.86 -7.76 13.26
CA SER A 214 7.57 -7.24 14.42
C SER A 214 7.87 -5.74 14.25
N ALA A 215 7.78 -5.01 15.33
CA ALA A 215 8.15 -3.60 15.43
C ALA A 215 8.96 -3.39 16.71
N LEU A 216 9.74 -2.32 16.73
CA LEU A 216 10.46 -1.88 17.92
C LEU A 216 9.80 -0.64 18.48
N CYS A 217 9.82 -0.50 19.81
CA CYS A 217 9.42 0.72 20.49
C CYS A 217 10.50 1.10 21.51
N LEU A 218 10.97 2.33 21.44
CA LEU A 218 11.87 2.93 22.42
C LEU A 218 11.15 4.08 23.11
N THR A 219 11.07 4.03 24.45
CA THR A 219 10.64 5.19 25.23
C THR A 219 11.86 6.07 25.55
N LYS A 220 11.69 7.37 25.36
CA LYS A 220 12.70 8.38 25.72
C LYS A 220 11.97 9.66 26.13
N ASP A 221 12.34 10.17 27.29
CA ASP A 221 11.67 11.32 27.90
C ASP A 221 10.16 11.10 27.97
N ASP A 222 9.34 12.03 27.50
CA ASP A 222 7.88 11.94 27.42
C ASP A 222 7.34 11.26 26.14
N ARG A 223 8.21 10.55 25.38
CA ARG A 223 7.90 10.07 24.05
C ARG A 223 8.16 8.58 23.85
N ALA A 224 7.33 7.95 23.01
CA ALA A 224 7.56 6.64 22.45
C ALA A 224 7.91 6.76 20.95
N LEU A 225 9.05 6.18 20.56
CA LEU A 225 9.50 6.06 19.18
C LEU A 225 9.19 4.65 18.69
N LEU A 226 8.29 4.52 17.72
CA LEU A 226 7.97 3.23 17.11
C LEU A 226 8.64 3.10 15.75
N SER A 227 9.23 1.95 15.49
CA SER A 227 9.69 1.62 14.14
C SER A 227 8.51 1.33 13.21
N HIS A 228 8.75 1.35 11.89
CA HIS A 228 7.87 0.61 10.97
C HIS A 228 7.97 -0.90 11.27
N HIS A 229 7.05 -1.70 10.76
CA HIS A 229 7.17 -3.14 10.94
C HIS A 229 8.39 -3.69 10.17
N LEU A 230 9.08 -4.63 10.78
CA LEU A 230 10.32 -5.21 10.27
C LEU A 230 10.08 -6.46 9.40
N GLY A 231 8.83 -6.83 9.19
CA GLY A 231 8.44 -8.09 8.57
C GLY A 231 8.22 -9.20 9.59
N ASP A 232 8.05 -10.42 9.09
CA ASP A 232 7.91 -11.60 9.92
C ASP A 232 9.31 -12.14 10.25
N LEU A 233 9.62 -12.35 11.54
CA LEU A 233 10.98 -12.71 12.00
C LEU A 233 11.46 -14.09 11.52
N GLU A 234 10.57 -14.91 10.96
CA GLU A 234 10.92 -16.18 10.30
C GLU A 234 11.57 -15.98 8.93
N ASP A 235 11.32 -14.84 8.29
CA ASP A 235 11.90 -14.51 6.99
C ASP A 235 13.36 -14.07 7.18
N ARG A 236 14.30 -14.96 6.87
CA ARG A 236 15.76 -14.71 7.01
C ARG A 236 16.29 -13.55 6.16
N LEU A 237 15.44 -12.91 5.35
CA LEU A 237 15.78 -11.80 4.45
C LEU A 237 15.09 -10.48 4.83
N SER A 238 14.37 -10.43 5.94
CA SER A 238 13.72 -9.21 6.46
C SER A 238 14.66 -8.32 7.25
#